data_729e8f01d53380053c55019d8d10e80f
#
_entry.id   729e8f01d53380053c55019d8d10e80f
#
_cell.length_a   1.000
_cell.length_b   1.000
_cell.length_c   1.000
_cell.angle_alpha   90.00
_cell.angle_beta   90.00
_cell.angle_gamma   90.00
#
_symmetry.space_group_name_H-M   'P 1'
#
loop_
_entity.id
_entity.type
_entity.pdbx_description
1 polymer ?
#
loop_
_entity_poly.entity_id
_entity_poly.type
_entity_poly.pdbx_seq_one_letter_code
_entity_poly.pdbx_strand_id
1 'polypeptide(L)'
;MKYIKIMSMIAFIGIYMGGCSQEQPKKETTSSIKETSENKKVDAPVEKQQEEQEKKEEPQAVQTNEQVEQKQEEVLAEEKKEESTPAQPAEQPVQNNEQKVESNEKQGKFLVVIDPGHQQKANLNLEPIGPGATTQKYKVTDGTTGVVTKKREAVLVLEMAFVLKEKLEAKGIQVVMTRTSQDVDISNKERATLANDHKANLFLRLHADGSENPNQSGFAVLTPAEGSPYTKEIYAESLQISQTIVKKMRENQQVKINGIKFRDDLSGFNWSKVPGVLLELGFMSNHEEDKKLSDPQYVNSLLQSVADSVDEYRKSKA
;
A
#
# COMPACT_ATOMS: atom_id res chain seq x y z
N MET A 1 -18.99 35.03 55.01
CA MET A 1 -19.10 34.10 56.14
C MET A 1 -19.35 32.72 55.52
N LYS A 2 -18.63 31.68 55.62
CA LYS A 2 -17.62 31.15 56.55
C LYS A 2 -16.61 30.31 55.75
N TYR A 3 -15.34 30.52 56.07
CA TYR A 3 -14.22 29.64 55.72
C TYR A 3 -14.30 28.35 56.51
N ILE A 4 -13.93 27.18 55.88
CA ILE A 4 -13.38 26.07 56.61
C ILE A 4 -12.19 25.53 55.82
N LYS A 5 -10.98 25.71 56.37
CA LYS A 5 -9.73 25.03 56.10
C LYS A 5 -9.66 23.78 56.96
N ILE A 6 -9.14 22.67 56.44
CA ILE A 6 -8.47 21.60 57.20
C ILE A 6 -7.50 21.00 56.17
N MET A 7 -6.22 21.23 56.15
CA MET A 7 -5.03 20.77 56.87
C MET A 7 -4.86 19.24 56.91
N SER A 8 -3.96 18.77 56.10
CA SER A 8 -2.68 18.08 56.38
C SER A 8 -2.74 16.80 57.25
N MET A 9 -2.26 15.74 56.68
CA MET A 9 -1.47 14.78 57.48
C MET A 9 -0.47 14.00 56.60
N ILE A 10 0.79 14.28 56.90
CA ILE A 10 2.02 13.61 56.47
C ILE A 10 2.20 12.38 57.39
N ALA A 11 2.53 11.24 56.83
CA ALA A 11 3.16 10.18 57.63
C ALA A 11 4.34 9.58 56.86
N PHE A 12 5.47 9.74 57.47
CA PHE A 12 6.77 9.21 57.16
C PHE A 12 6.95 7.79 57.67
N ILE A 13 8.09 7.19 57.27
CA ILE A 13 8.82 6.01 57.87
C ILE A 13 8.58 4.74 57.07
N GLY A 14 9.60 4.03 56.57
CA GLY A 14 10.96 3.93 57.00
C GLY A 14 11.81 3.15 55.98
N ILE A 15 13.05 3.47 56.14
CA ILE A 15 14.23 2.92 55.52
C ILE A 15 14.48 1.48 55.98
N TYR A 16 14.83 0.57 55.06
CA TYR A 16 15.66 -0.57 55.38
C TYR A 16 16.82 -0.70 54.38
N MET A 17 17.97 -0.48 54.91
CA MET A 17 19.28 -0.75 54.31
C MET A 17 19.72 -2.19 54.60
N GLY A 18 20.39 -2.78 53.70
CA GLY A 18 21.22 -3.97 53.86
C GLY A 18 21.33 -4.70 52.55
N GLY A 19 22.43 -4.90 51.93
CA GLY A 19 23.81 -4.95 52.25
C GLY A 19 24.48 -5.90 51.26
N CYS A 20 25.49 -5.46 50.61
CA CYS A 20 26.51 -6.10 49.80
C CYS A 20 26.52 -7.62 49.63
N SER A 21 26.70 -8.08 48.37
CA SER A 21 27.92 -8.86 48.02
C SER A 21 28.15 -8.86 46.50
N GLN A 22 29.30 -8.31 46.16
CA GLN A 22 29.99 -8.48 44.89
C GLN A 22 30.59 -9.88 44.85
N GLU A 23 30.49 -10.54 43.72
CA GLU A 23 31.56 -11.43 43.24
C GLU A 23 31.60 -11.42 41.74
N GLN A 24 32.68 -10.89 41.20
CA GLN A 24 33.16 -11.05 39.83
C GLN A 24 34.37 -12.00 39.84
N PRO A 25 34.98 -12.28 38.69
CA PRO A 25 35.02 -13.59 38.03
C PRO A 25 36.40 -14.23 38.10
N LYS A 26 36.48 -15.49 37.89
CA LYS A 26 37.79 -16.16 37.64
C LYS A 26 37.86 -16.66 36.20
N LYS A 27 38.87 -16.10 35.51
CA LYS A 27 39.60 -16.72 34.40
C LYS A 27 40.46 -17.84 34.93
N GLU A 28 40.63 -18.88 34.14
CA GLU A 28 41.81 -19.73 33.96
C GLU A 28 41.39 -20.89 33.07
N THR A 29 42.03 -21.35 32.11
CA THR A 29 43.33 -21.37 31.45
C THR A 29 43.36 -22.67 30.65
N THR A 30 43.64 -22.54 29.40
CA THR A 30 44.33 -23.50 28.49
C THR A 30 44.70 -24.90 28.99
N SER A 31 44.34 -25.94 28.20
CA SER A 31 45.31 -26.95 27.87
C SER A 31 45.01 -27.57 26.49
N SER A 32 46.02 -27.45 25.66
CA SER A 32 46.24 -28.17 24.39
C SER A 32 46.42 -29.67 24.63
N ILE A 33 45.87 -30.50 23.78
CA ILE A 33 46.54 -31.77 23.43
C ILE A 33 46.26 -32.03 21.93
N LYS A 34 47.36 -32.42 21.30
CA LYS A 34 47.65 -32.67 19.90
C LYS A 34 46.98 -33.92 19.32
N GLU A 35 46.78 -33.84 18.00
CA GLU A 35 47.11 -34.80 16.97
C GLU A 35 46.84 -36.30 17.17
N THR A 36 46.05 -36.87 16.27
CA THR A 36 46.61 -37.88 15.36
C THR A 36 45.71 -38.03 14.10
N SER A 37 46.39 -37.94 13.00
CA SER A 37 46.01 -38.25 11.66
C SER A 37 45.72 -39.75 11.45
N GLU A 38 44.70 -40.12 10.71
CA GLU A 38 44.81 -41.32 9.84
C GLU A 38 43.93 -41.15 8.61
N ASN A 39 44.67 -41.24 7.52
CA ASN A 39 44.27 -41.33 6.13
C ASN A 39 43.65 -42.69 5.84
N LYS A 40 42.50 -42.76 5.17
CA LYS A 40 42.19 -43.90 4.32
C LYS A 40 41.43 -43.46 3.09
N LYS A 41 42.17 -43.49 1.98
CA LYS A 41 41.73 -43.56 0.59
C LYS A 41 41.18 -44.97 0.32
N VAL A 42 40.06 -45.09 -0.34
CA VAL A 42 39.74 -46.18 -1.28
C VAL A 42 38.63 -45.66 -2.23
N ASP A 43 38.98 -45.35 -3.42
CA ASP A 43 38.65 -45.88 -4.75
C ASP A 43 37.17 -45.91 -5.18
N ALA A 44 36.97 -45.24 -6.31
CA ALA A 44 35.85 -45.41 -7.22
C ALA A 44 35.98 -46.70 -8.03
N PRO A 45 34.92 -47.24 -8.64
CA PRO A 45 34.87 -47.37 -10.10
C PRO A 45 33.51 -46.94 -10.71
N VAL A 46 33.52 -46.11 -11.77
CA VAL A 46 33.54 -46.42 -13.22
C VAL A 46 32.26 -47.07 -13.79
N GLU A 47 31.60 -46.26 -14.60
CA GLU A 47 30.88 -46.48 -15.85
C GLU A 47 29.95 -47.69 -16.05
N LYS A 48 28.74 -47.37 -16.53
CA LYS A 48 28.24 -47.81 -17.84
C LYS A 48 27.00 -47.05 -18.30
N GLN A 49 27.17 -46.35 -19.37
CA GLN A 49 26.35 -46.10 -20.56
C GLN A 49 25.05 -46.89 -20.68
N GLN A 50 23.96 -46.20 -21.00
CA GLN A 50 23.03 -46.64 -22.03
C GLN A 50 22.50 -45.44 -22.78
N GLU A 51 22.87 -45.41 -24.04
CA GLU A 51 22.33 -44.62 -25.14
C GLU A 51 20.95 -45.15 -25.55
N GLU A 52 20.29 -44.30 -26.33
CA GLU A 52 19.23 -44.57 -27.32
C GLU A 52 17.77 -44.56 -26.85
N GLN A 53 17.04 -43.44 -27.17
CA GLN A 53 16.18 -43.43 -28.35
C GLN A 53 15.65 -42.01 -28.63
N GLU A 54 16.18 -41.44 -29.67
CA GLU A 54 15.66 -40.33 -30.43
C GLU A 54 14.36 -40.75 -31.12
N LYS A 55 13.24 -40.12 -30.83
CA LYS A 55 12.03 -40.20 -31.66
C LYS A 55 11.68 -38.79 -32.15
N LYS A 56 11.97 -38.59 -33.42
CA LYS A 56 11.54 -37.46 -34.23
C LYS A 56 10.03 -37.34 -34.18
N GLU A 57 9.51 -36.16 -33.78
CA GLU A 57 8.22 -35.68 -34.20
C GLU A 57 8.41 -34.38 -34.98
N GLU A 58 7.84 -34.35 -36.17
CA GLU A 58 7.82 -33.25 -37.12
C GLU A 58 7.04 -32.05 -36.57
N PRO A 59 7.38 -30.80 -36.95
CA PRO A 59 6.68 -29.61 -36.50
C PRO A 59 5.36 -29.42 -37.25
N GLN A 60 4.26 -29.39 -36.52
CA GLN A 60 2.97 -28.94 -37.05
C GLN A 60 2.99 -27.40 -37.22
N ALA A 61 2.53 -26.99 -38.38
CA ALA A 61 2.50 -25.63 -38.88
C ALA A 61 1.77 -24.66 -37.93
N VAL A 62 2.47 -23.58 -37.60
CA VAL A 62 1.91 -22.37 -36.99
C VAL A 62 1.03 -21.68 -38.03
N GLN A 63 -0.28 -21.67 -37.80
CA GLN A 63 -1.20 -20.81 -38.55
C GLN A 63 -1.03 -19.36 -38.08
N THR A 64 -0.75 -18.51 -39.03
CA THR A 64 -0.43 -17.10 -38.86
C THR A 64 -1.65 -16.27 -38.43
N ASN A 65 -1.39 -15.30 -37.54
CA ASN A 65 -2.30 -14.34 -36.91
C ASN A 65 -3.01 -13.36 -37.88
N GLU A 66 -2.93 -13.53 -39.20
CA GLU A 66 -3.54 -12.61 -40.17
C GLU A 66 -5.06 -12.78 -40.39
N GLN A 67 -5.66 -13.88 -39.92
CA GLN A 67 -7.12 -14.11 -40.09
C GLN A 67 -7.97 -13.57 -38.93
N VAL A 68 -7.37 -13.16 -37.84
CA VAL A 68 -8.11 -12.62 -36.67
C VAL A 68 -8.28 -11.10 -36.77
N GLU A 69 -7.36 -10.39 -37.41
CA GLU A 69 -7.46 -8.93 -37.61
C GLU A 69 -8.51 -8.52 -38.67
N GLN A 70 -8.72 -9.32 -39.69
CA GLN A 70 -9.72 -9.00 -40.74
C GLN A 70 -11.17 -9.14 -40.26
N LYS A 71 -11.44 -9.91 -39.21
CA LYS A 71 -12.79 -10.08 -38.66
C LYS A 71 -13.20 -9.01 -37.66
N GLN A 72 -12.28 -8.24 -37.13
CA GLN A 72 -12.56 -7.11 -36.23
C GLN A 72 -12.80 -5.79 -36.97
N GLU A 73 -12.30 -5.63 -38.20
CA GLU A 73 -12.57 -4.44 -39.00
C GLU A 73 -13.97 -4.46 -39.66
N GLU A 74 -14.52 -5.62 -39.95
CA GLU A 74 -15.87 -5.73 -40.55
C GLU A 74 -17.01 -5.40 -39.55
N VAL A 75 -16.79 -5.63 -38.24
CA VAL A 75 -17.83 -5.34 -37.21
C VAL A 75 -17.91 -3.85 -36.89
N LEU A 76 -16.80 -3.10 -37.08
CA LEU A 76 -16.73 -1.64 -36.83
C LEU A 76 -17.30 -0.81 -38.01
N ALA A 77 -17.51 -1.39 -39.18
CA ALA A 77 -18.02 -0.69 -40.33
C ALA A 77 -19.56 -0.70 -40.44
N GLU A 78 -20.25 -1.62 -39.77
CA GLU A 78 -21.72 -1.69 -39.79
C GLU A 78 -22.40 -0.77 -38.77
N GLU A 79 -21.75 -0.37 -37.67
CA GLU A 79 -22.34 0.54 -36.66
C GLU A 79 -22.35 2.04 -37.04
N LYS A 80 -21.81 2.44 -38.20
CA LYS A 80 -21.76 3.85 -38.64
C LYS A 80 -22.80 4.27 -39.67
N LYS A 81 -23.82 3.45 -39.92
CA LYS A 81 -24.79 3.75 -41.01
C LYS A 81 -26.22 4.09 -40.54
N GLU A 82 -26.52 4.17 -39.25
CA GLU A 82 -27.84 4.56 -38.75
C GLU A 82 -27.77 5.80 -37.83
N GLU A 83 -27.33 6.95 -38.34
CA GLU A 83 -27.63 8.21 -37.65
C GLU A 83 -27.59 9.38 -38.64
N SER A 84 -28.76 9.66 -39.25
CA SER A 84 -29.02 11.00 -39.81
C SER A 84 -30.52 11.19 -40.08
N THR A 85 -31.26 11.80 -39.16
CA THR A 85 -32.32 12.78 -39.51
C THR A 85 -32.62 13.64 -38.25
N PRO A 86 -32.51 14.97 -38.31
CA PRO A 86 -32.85 15.82 -37.18
C PRO A 86 -34.31 16.21 -37.21
N ALA A 87 -35.01 15.93 -36.11
CA ALA A 87 -36.32 16.52 -35.82
C ALA A 87 -36.18 17.67 -34.84
N GLN A 88 -36.65 18.84 -35.22
CA GLN A 88 -36.76 20.02 -34.36
C GLN A 88 -37.73 19.77 -33.20
N PRO A 89 -37.42 20.18 -31.96
CA PRO A 89 -38.41 20.24 -30.88
C PRO A 89 -39.06 21.62 -30.82
N ALA A 90 -40.38 21.59 -30.68
CA ALA A 90 -41.22 22.76 -30.41
C ALA A 90 -40.99 23.30 -28.98
N GLU A 91 -40.92 24.61 -28.88
CA GLU A 91 -40.85 25.37 -27.62
C GLU A 91 -42.16 25.19 -26.83
N GLN A 92 -42.02 24.77 -25.54
CA GLN A 92 -43.02 25.02 -24.49
C GLN A 92 -42.34 25.65 -23.29
N PRO A 93 -42.99 26.63 -22.60
CA PRO A 93 -42.39 27.45 -21.58
C PRO A 93 -42.23 26.67 -20.26
N VAL A 94 -41.00 26.56 -19.78
CA VAL A 94 -40.68 26.01 -18.46
C VAL A 94 -40.91 27.10 -17.42
N GLN A 95 -41.87 26.88 -16.53
CA GLN A 95 -42.07 27.67 -15.35
C GLN A 95 -40.86 27.58 -14.40
N ASN A 96 -40.30 28.73 -14.08
CA ASN A 96 -39.31 28.92 -13.06
C ASN A 96 -39.82 28.42 -11.71
N ASN A 97 -39.19 27.35 -11.21
CA ASN A 97 -39.27 26.96 -9.81
C ASN A 97 -37.89 27.22 -9.19
N GLU A 98 -37.66 28.49 -8.82
CA GLU A 98 -36.51 28.86 -7.98
C GLU A 98 -36.73 28.31 -6.57
N GLN A 99 -36.27 27.08 -6.32
CA GLN A 99 -36.00 26.60 -4.97
C GLN A 99 -34.50 26.65 -4.70
N LYS A 100 -34.13 27.76 -4.07
CA LYS A 100 -33.09 27.94 -3.06
C LYS A 100 -32.12 26.76 -2.86
N VAL A 101 -31.09 26.73 -3.66
CA VAL A 101 -29.83 26.05 -3.34
C VAL A 101 -28.79 27.15 -3.07
N GLU A 102 -28.94 27.84 -1.94
CA GLU A 102 -27.88 28.67 -1.39
C GLU A 102 -27.24 28.00 -0.18
N SER A 103 -25.95 28.02 -0.19
CA SER A 103 -24.99 27.65 0.85
C SER A 103 -24.35 26.28 0.75
N ASN A 104 -23.34 26.12 -0.14
CA ASN A 104 -22.13 25.31 0.16
C ASN A 104 -20.97 25.54 -0.83
N GLU A 105 -20.83 26.69 -1.45
CA GLU A 105 -19.74 26.98 -2.41
C GLU A 105 -18.48 27.61 -1.79
N LYS A 106 -18.26 27.53 -0.48
CA LYS A 106 -17.05 28.13 0.15
C LYS A 106 -16.11 27.15 0.85
N GLN A 107 -16.38 25.86 0.84
CA GLN A 107 -15.40 24.89 1.27
C GLN A 107 -14.78 24.24 0.04
N GLY A 108 -13.46 24.42 -0.17
CA GLY A 108 -12.74 23.76 -1.26
C GLY A 108 -13.02 22.26 -1.20
N LYS A 109 -13.33 21.64 -2.36
CA LYS A 109 -13.68 20.23 -2.42
C LYS A 109 -12.54 19.39 -1.83
N PHE A 110 -12.86 18.45 -0.95
CA PHE A 110 -11.88 17.54 -0.35
C PHE A 110 -11.18 16.72 -1.43
N LEU A 111 -9.86 16.80 -1.49
CA LEU A 111 -9.03 16.16 -2.51
C LEU A 111 -8.18 15.06 -1.91
N VAL A 112 -8.26 13.86 -2.50
CA VAL A 112 -7.40 12.73 -2.21
C VAL A 112 -6.45 12.50 -3.37
N VAL A 113 -5.16 12.38 -3.10
CA VAL A 113 -4.20 11.83 -4.06
C VAL A 113 -4.02 10.35 -3.75
N ILE A 114 -4.46 9.48 -4.67
CA ILE A 114 -4.21 8.05 -4.60
C ILE A 114 -2.87 7.75 -5.25
N ASP A 115 -2.01 7.02 -4.55
CA ASP A 115 -0.72 6.57 -5.06
C ASP A 115 -0.69 5.04 -5.14
N PRO A 116 -0.96 4.45 -6.32
CA PRO A 116 -0.71 3.02 -6.54
C PRO A 116 0.80 2.78 -6.49
N GLY A 117 1.27 2.02 -5.47
CA GLY A 117 2.68 1.75 -5.25
C GLY A 117 3.35 1.09 -6.45
N HIS A 118 4.69 1.20 -6.51
CA HIS A 118 5.50 0.59 -7.56
C HIS A 118 5.14 1.06 -9.00
N GLN A 119 5.70 0.39 -10.00
CA GLN A 119 5.49 0.64 -11.43
C GLN A 119 6.03 -0.54 -12.24
N GLN A 120 6.01 -0.45 -13.58
CA GLN A 120 6.43 -1.57 -14.43
C GLN A 120 7.88 -1.99 -14.19
N LYS A 121 8.79 -1.01 -14.02
CA LYS A 121 10.22 -1.25 -13.79
C LYS A 121 10.67 -0.52 -12.54
N ALA A 122 11.47 -1.19 -11.71
CA ALA A 122 12.16 -0.53 -10.60
C ALA A 122 13.07 0.58 -11.11
N ASN A 123 13.20 1.65 -10.34
CA ASN A 123 14.27 2.63 -10.50
C ASN A 123 15.18 2.56 -9.27
N LEU A 124 16.30 1.85 -9.42
CA LEU A 124 17.26 1.60 -8.34
C LEU A 124 18.29 2.73 -8.18
N ASN A 125 18.14 3.85 -8.88
CA ASN A 125 18.86 5.07 -8.56
C ASN A 125 18.45 5.53 -7.14
N LEU A 126 19.40 6.15 -6.45
CA LEU A 126 19.19 6.59 -5.09
C LEU A 126 18.57 8.00 -5.04
N GLU A 127 17.75 8.22 -4.04
CA GLU A 127 17.25 9.54 -3.64
C GLU A 127 17.28 9.67 -2.11
N PRO A 128 17.45 10.89 -1.55
CA PRO A 128 17.37 11.11 -0.11
C PRO A 128 16.03 10.67 0.45
N ILE A 129 16.02 10.03 1.62
CA ILE A 129 14.79 9.56 2.28
C ILE A 129 13.86 10.70 2.72
N GLY A 130 14.36 11.93 2.79
CA GLY A 130 13.61 13.12 3.19
C GLY A 130 14.42 14.39 2.95
N PRO A 131 13.83 15.58 3.12
CA PRO A 131 14.52 16.86 2.95
C PRO A 131 15.74 16.99 3.85
N GLY A 132 16.92 17.23 3.26
CA GLY A 132 18.18 17.36 3.99
C GLY A 132 18.79 16.06 4.51
N ALA A 133 18.17 14.90 4.22
CA ALA A 133 18.69 13.61 4.64
C ALA A 133 19.97 13.22 3.88
N THR A 134 20.96 12.68 4.59
CA THR A 134 22.14 12.03 4.00
C THR A 134 21.86 10.56 3.65
N THR A 135 20.97 9.92 4.39
CA THR A 135 20.49 8.56 4.09
C THR A 135 19.70 8.55 2.79
N GLN A 136 20.00 7.57 1.95
CA GLN A 136 19.37 7.41 0.64
C GLN A 136 18.67 6.06 0.52
N LYS A 137 17.65 6.01 -0.30
CA LYS A 137 16.92 4.78 -0.70
C LYS A 137 16.73 4.74 -2.20
N TYR A 138 16.40 3.58 -2.74
CA TYR A 138 15.98 3.45 -4.13
C TYR A 138 14.74 4.31 -4.40
N LYS A 139 14.71 4.96 -5.56
CA LYS A 139 13.59 5.79 -5.99
C LYS A 139 12.27 5.02 -5.98
N VAL A 140 12.29 3.81 -6.52
CA VAL A 140 11.16 2.88 -6.48
C VAL A 140 11.64 1.44 -6.69
N THR A 141 11.11 0.50 -5.91
CA THR A 141 11.37 -0.93 -6.03
C THR A 141 10.30 -1.62 -6.87
N ASP A 142 10.53 -2.88 -7.27
CA ASP A 142 9.58 -3.67 -8.07
C ASP A 142 8.29 -4.06 -7.33
N GLY A 143 8.35 -4.10 -5.99
CA GLY A 143 7.28 -4.68 -5.18
C GLY A 143 7.32 -6.21 -5.16
N THR A 144 6.24 -6.81 -4.70
CA THR A 144 6.09 -8.26 -4.60
C THR A 144 5.32 -8.85 -5.79
N THR A 145 5.21 -10.17 -5.81
CA THR A 145 4.45 -10.93 -6.82
C THR A 145 3.62 -12.00 -6.12
N GLY A 146 2.36 -12.11 -6.49
CA GLY A 146 1.44 -13.10 -5.94
C GLY A 146 1.93 -14.53 -6.12
N VAL A 147 1.89 -15.29 -5.03
CA VAL A 147 2.43 -16.68 -5.02
C VAL A 147 1.57 -17.65 -5.83
N VAL A 148 0.27 -17.36 -5.98
CA VAL A 148 -0.71 -18.15 -6.74
C VAL A 148 -1.02 -17.51 -8.08
N THR A 149 -1.47 -16.24 -8.04
CA THR A 149 -1.95 -15.51 -9.21
C THR A 149 -0.83 -15.09 -10.16
N LYS A 150 0.40 -15.03 -9.67
CA LYS A 150 1.57 -14.50 -10.39
C LYS A 150 1.40 -13.02 -10.81
N LYS A 151 0.36 -12.35 -10.30
CA LYS A 151 0.13 -10.94 -10.53
C LYS A 151 1.19 -10.13 -9.79
N ARG A 152 1.77 -9.12 -10.43
CA ARG A 152 2.71 -8.20 -9.78
C ARG A 152 1.94 -7.19 -8.92
N GLU A 153 2.50 -6.81 -7.79
CA GLU A 153 1.92 -5.79 -6.89
C GLU A 153 1.58 -4.49 -7.64
N ALA A 154 2.51 -4.01 -8.45
CA ALA A 154 2.29 -2.78 -9.25
C ALA A 154 1.02 -2.85 -10.11
N VAL A 155 0.67 -4.04 -10.65
CA VAL A 155 -0.56 -4.25 -11.44
C VAL A 155 -1.77 -4.28 -10.52
N LEU A 156 -1.71 -5.09 -9.47
CA LEU A 156 -2.80 -5.27 -8.50
C LEU A 156 -3.24 -3.93 -7.90
N VAL A 157 -2.30 -3.16 -7.36
CA VAL A 157 -2.66 -1.91 -6.68
C VAL A 157 -3.12 -0.80 -7.64
N LEU A 158 -2.72 -0.86 -8.92
CA LEU A 158 -3.26 0.05 -9.93
C LEU A 158 -4.73 -0.28 -10.25
N GLU A 159 -5.06 -1.55 -10.43
CA GLU A 159 -6.45 -2.00 -10.61
C GLU A 159 -7.32 -1.59 -9.41
N MET A 160 -6.83 -1.83 -8.20
CA MET A 160 -7.53 -1.44 -6.97
C MET A 160 -7.67 0.08 -6.82
N ALA A 161 -6.69 0.85 -7.28
CA ALA A 161 -6.74 2.31 -7.23
C ALA A 161 -7.85 2.89 -8.11
N PHE A 162 -8.11 2.30 -9.28
CA PHE A 162 -9.24 2.71 -10.12
C PHE A 162 -10.57 2.43 -9.44
N VAL A 163 -10.74 1.25 -8.85
CA VAL A 163 -11.96 0.91 -8.08
C VAL A 163 -12.16 1.87 -6.90
N LEU A 164 -11.08 2.18 -6.16
CA LEU A 164 -11.15 3.11 -5.04
C LEU A 164 -11.47 4.54 -5.49
N LYS A 165 -10.89 4.98 -6.62
CA LYS A 165 -11.19 6.29 -7.22
C LYS A 165 -12.70 6.44 -7.48
N GLU A 166 -13.31 5.49 -8.17
CA GLU A 166 -14.76 5.51 -8.45
C GLU A 166 -15.59 5.61 -7.16
N LYS A 167 -15.22 4.83 -6.12
CA LYS A 167 -15.92 4.85 -4.83
C LYS A 167 -15.79 6.20 -4.10
N LEU A 168 -14.64 6.84 -4.16
CA LEU A 168 -14.42 8.16 -3.54
C LEU A 168 -15.16 9.26 -4.33
N GLU A 169 -15.10 9.22 -5.65
CA GLU A 169 -15.82 10.18 -6.51
C GLU A 169 -17.33 10.06 -6.35
N ALA A 170 -17.88 8.86 -6.19
CA ALA A 170 -19.29 8.64 -5.87
C ALA A 170 -19.72 9.26 -4.51
N LYS A 171 -18.75 9.54 -3.61
CA LYS A 171 -18.98 10.27 -2.34
C LYS A 171 -18.74 11.78 -2.47
N GLY A 172 -18.50 12.30 -3.67
CA GLY A 172 -18.21 13.72 -3.92
C GLY A 172 -16.79 14.15 -3.50
N ILE A 173 -15.88 13.20 -3.35
CA ILE A 173 -14.45 13.43 -3.05
C ILE A 173 -13.71 13.56 -4.37
N GLN A 174 -12.89 14.61 -4.52
CA GLN A 174 -12.04 14.74 -5.70
C GLN A 174 -10.85 13.77 -5.60
N VAL A 175 -10.46 13.18 -6.73
CA VAL A 175 -9.36 12.24 -6.79
C VAL A 175 -8.37 12.60 -7.89
N VAL A 176 -7.08 12.61 -7.54
CA VAL A 176 -5.94 12.62 -8.46
C VAL A 176 -5.15 11.33 -8.22
N MET A 177 -4.61 10.74 -9.26
CA MET A 177 -3.75 9.55 -9.15
C MET A 177 -2.32 9.91 -9.51
N THR A 178 -1.32 9.36 -8.78
CA THR A 178 0.10 9.59 -9.12
C THR A 178 0.50 8.92 -10.43
N ARG A 179 -0.18 7.82 -10.79
CA ARG A 179 -0.06 7.14 -12.09
C ARG A 179 -1.38 6.49 -12.48
N THR A 180 -1.62 6.39 -13.78
CA THR A 180 -2.77 5.70 -14.38
C THR A 180 -2.35 4.59 -15.33
N SER A 181 -1.04 4.36 -15.47
CA SER A 181 -0.45 3.30 -16.29
C SER A 181 0.69 2.61 -15.54
N GLN A 182 1.19 1.52 -16.12
CA GLN A 182 2.38 0.82 -15.62
C GLN A 182 3.66 1.47 -16.17
N ASP A 183 3.61 2.02 -17.37
CA ASP A 183 4.76 2.61 -18.07
C ASP A 183 4.97 4.06 -17.62
N VAL A 184 5.55 4.19 -16.44
CA VAL A 184 5.97 5.44 -15.81
C VAL A 184 7.33 5.25 -15.14
N ASP A 185 8.05 6.34 -14.90
CA ASP A 185 9.26 6.36 -14.06
C ASP A 185 9.15 7.53 -13.08
N ILE A 186 8.43 7.30 -11.97
CA ILE A 186 8.21 8.29 -10.92
C ILE A 186 8.70 7.76 -9.57
N SER A 187 9.54 8.51 -8.91
CA SER A 187 10.12 8.17 -7.61
C SER A 187 9.14 8.36 -6.45
N ASN A 188 9.46 7.80 -5.29
CA ASN A 188 8.65 8.01 -4.07
C ASN A 188 8.59 9.50 -3.67
N LYS A 189 9.66 10.26 -3.89
CA LYS A 189 9.69 11.71 -3.68
C LYS A 189 8.74 12.42 -4.64
N GLU A 190 8.76 12.09 -5.93
CA GLU A 190 7.92 12.73 -6.95
C GLU A 190 6.44 12.46 -6.71
N ARG A 191 6.07 11.25 -6.24
CA ARG A 191 4.70 10.91 -5.84
C ARG A 191 4.21 11.79 -4.68
N ALA A 192 5.05 11.97 -3.65
CA ALA A 192 4.73 12.87 -2.54
C ALA A 192 4.68 14.34 -2.98
N THR A 193 5.59 14.75 -3.88
CA THR A 193 5.59 16.12 -4.44
C THR A 193 4.30 16.40 -5.19
N LEU A 194 3.80 15.46 -6.00
CA LEU A 194 2.51 15.59 -6.67
C LEU A 194 1.37 15.85 -5.67
N ALA A 195 1.32 15.09 -4.57
CA ALA A 195 0.32 15.31 -3.53
C ALA A 195 0.45 16.71 -2.89
N ASN A 196 1.68 17.19 -2.67
CA ASN A 196 1.96 18.52 -2.13
C ASN A 196 1.51 19.63 -3.09
N ASP A 197 1.83 19.52 -4.38
CA ASP A 197 1.53 20.52 -5.41
C ASP A 197 0.02 20.69 -5.59
N HIS A 198 -0.71 19.59 -5.49
CA HIS A 198 -2.18 19.59 -5.47
C HIS A 198 -2.78 20.06 -4.15
N LYS A 199 -1.98 20.29 -3.10
CA LYS A 199 -2.45 20.62 -1.74
C LYS A 199 -3.52 19.64 -1.26
N ALA A 200 -3.27 18.36 -1.47
CA ALA A 200 -4.22 17.30 -1.16
C ALA A 200 -4.59 17.30 0.33
N ASN A 201 -5.85 16.99 0.63
CA ASN A 201 -6.28 16.77 2.01
C ASN A 201 -5.83 15.42 2.57
N LEU A 202 -5.51 14.49 1.65
CA LEU A 202 -4.99 13.16 1.99
C LEU A 202 -4.13 12.60 0.86
N PHE A 203 -2.95 12.11 1.18
CA PHE A 203 -2.10 11.27 0.34
C PHE A 203 -2.29 9.81 0.73
N LEU A 204 -2.99 9.05 -0.10
CA LEU A 204 -3.40 7.67 0.18
C LEU A 204 -2.64 6.71 -0.71
N ARG A 205 -1.67 6.00 -0.13
CA ARG A 205 -0.79 5.07 -0.85
C ARG A 205 -1.33 3.64 -0.73
N LEU A 206 -1.35 2.91 -1.84
CA LEU A 206 -1.82 1.53 -1.91
C LEU A 206 -0.66 0.59 -2.19
N HIS A 207 -0.52 -0.42 -1.34
CA HIS A 207 0.46 -1.49 -1.41
C HIS A 207 -0.17 -2.83 -1.05
N ALA A 208 0.50 -3.92 -1.38
CA ALA A 208 0.17 -5.27 -0.95
C ALA A 208 1.48 -5.99 -0.61
N ASP A 209 1.63 -6.32 0.66
CA ASP A 209 2.89 -6.75 1.26
C ASP A 209 3.37 -8.13 0.79
N GLY A 210 4.64 -8.39 0.96
CA GLY A 210 5.28 -9.70 0.84
C GLY A 210 6.01 -10.06 2.12
N SER A 211 6.05 -11.34 2.46
CA SER A 211 6.75 -11.86 3.62
C SER A 211 7.41 -13.20 3.32
N GLU A 212 8.57 -13.46 3.92
CA GLU A 212 9.18 -14.78 3.91
C GLU A 212 8.33 -15.82 4.68
N ASN A 213 7.52 -15.37 5.63
CA ASN A 213 6.56 -16.21 6.32
C ASN A 213 5.25 -16.32 5.49
N PRO A 214 4.96 -17.47 4.87
CA PRO A 214 3.77 -17.65 4.03
C PRO A 214 2.44 -17.60 4.82
N ASN A 215 2.50 -17.70 6.15
CA ASN A 215 1.33 -17.58 7.01
C ASN A 215 1.03 -16.13 7.43
N GLN A 216 1.91 -15.18 7.08
CA GLN A 216 1.65 -13.77 7.32
C GLN A 216 0.47 -13.32 6.49
N SER A 217 -0.47 -12.61 7.12
CA SER A 217 -1.72 -12.20 6.48
C SER A 217 -2.32 -10.99 7.18
N GLY A 218 -3.19 -10.27 6.49
CA GLY A 218 -4.04 -9.22 7.04
C GLY A 218 -3.67 -7.81 6.59
N PHE A 219 -4.65 -6.94 6.69
CA PHE A 219 -4.59 -5.53 6.36
C PHE A 219 -3.86 -4.73 7.45
N ALA A 220 -3.02 -3.79 7.05
CA ALA A 220 -2.36 -2.85 7.94
C ALA A 220 -2.40 -1.42 7.39
N VAL A 221 -2.37 -0.44 8.29
CA VAL A 221 -2.16 0.97 7.95
C VAL A 221 -0.78 1.38 8.45
N LEU A 222 0.08 1.80 7.54
CA LEU A 222 1.34 2.43 7.88
C LEU A 222 1.11 3.94 7.97
N THR A 223 1.66 4.56 9.01
CA THR A 223 1.54 6.00 9.29
C THR A 223 2.90 6.57 9.69
N PRO A 224 3.15 7.87 9.51
CA PRO A 224 4.34 8.51 10.05
C PRO A 224 4.55 8.21 11.53
N ALA A 225 5.80 7.99 11.94
CA ALA A 225 6.13 7.81 13.35
C ALA A 225 6.17 9.16 14.08
N GLU A 226 5.77 9.16 15.35
CA GLU A 226 5.94 10.31 16.24
C GLU A 226 7.44 10.62 16.40
N GLY A 227 7.79 11.89 16.37
CA GLY A 227 9.19 12.32 16.51
C GLY A 227 10.03 12.22 15.23
N SER A 228 9.50 11.74 14.11
CA SER A 228 10.18 11.82 12.82
C SER A 228 10.49 13.28 12.47
N PRO A 229 11.75 13.61 12.10
CA PRO A 229 12.14 14.98 11.78
C PRO A 229 11.46 15.52 10.51
N TYR A 230 10.90 14.64 9.67
CA TYR A 230 10.34 14.98 8.38
C TYR A 230 8.83 15.19 8.39
N THR A 231 8.12 14.58 9.35
CA THR A 231 6.65 14.41 9.29
C THR A 231 5.91 15.02 10.47
N LYS A 232 6.60 15.84 11.28
CA LYS A 232 6.04 16.45 12.49
C LYS A 232 4.73 17.20 12.23
N GLU A 233 4.65 17.95 11.12
CA GLU A 233 3.48 18.77 10.78
C GLU A 233 2.27 17.95 10.33
N ILE A 234 2.50 16.76 9.75
CA ILE A 234 1.45 15.91 9.21
C ILE A 234 1.10 14.73 10.12
N TYR A 235 1.88 14.48 11.17
CA TYR A 235 1.75 13.31 12.05
C TYR A 235 0.34 13.16 12.64
N ALA A 236 -0.14 14.21 13.30
CA ALA A 236 -1.41 14.15 14.03
C ALA A 236 -2.60 13.81 13.11
N GLU A 237 -2.66 14.42 11.93
CA GLU A 237 -3.72 14.15 10.96
C GLU A 237 -3.56 12.80 10.28
N SER A 238 -2.33 12.37 9.98
CA SER A 238 -2.04 11.04 9.47
C SER A 238 -2.43 9.94 10.47
N LEU A 239 -2.21 10.17 11.76
CA LEU A 239 -2.66 9.26 12.81
C LEU A 239 -4.19 9.23 12.91
N GLN A 240 -4.85 10.38 12.85
CA GLN A 240 -6.32 10.47 12.92
C GLN A 240 -6.98 9.67 11.80
N ILE A 241 -6.53 9.84 10.55
CA ILE A 241 -7.08 9.06 9.43
C ILE A 241 -6.73 7.57 9.55
N SER A 242 -5.53 7.22 10.02
CA SER A 242 -5.14 5.81 10.26
C SER A 242 -6.07 5.13 11.26
N GLN A 243 -6.41 5.82 12.36
CA GLN A 243 -7.34 5.34 13.38
C GLN A 243 -8.76 5.16 12.82
N THR A 244 -9.20 6.11 11.99
CA THR A 244 -10.51 6.04 11.32
C THR A 244 -10.59 4.85 10.37
N ILE A 245 -9.54 4.62 9.57
CA ILE A 245 -9.47 3.49 8.65
C ILE A 245 -9.49 2.16 9.43
N VAL A 246 -8.66 2.01 10.46
CA VAL A 246 -8.59 0.77 11.25
C VAL A 246 -9.92 0.52 11.97
N LYS A 247 -10.55 1.56 12.54
CA LYS A 247 -11.85 1.46 13.16
C LYS A 247 -12.90 0.93 12.19
N LYS A 248 -13.00 1.55 11.01
CA LYS A 248 -13.98 1.19 9.98
C LYS A 248 -13.70 -0.20 9.39
N MET A 249 -12.44 -0.50 9.15
CA MET A 249 -12.03 -1.79 8.61
C MET A 249 -12.37 -2.96 9.55
N ARG A 250 -12.39 -2.76 10.88
CA ARG A 250 -12.82 -3.78 11.86
C ARG A 250 -14.29 -4.14 11.75
N GLU A 251 -15.11 -3.33 11.12
CA GLU A 251 -16.51 -3.66 10.83
C GLU A 251 -16.63 -4.67 9.67
N ASN A 252 -15.59 -4.77 8.83
CA ASN A 252 -15.52 -5.71 7.72
C ASN A 252 -15.00 -7.08 8.19
N GLN A 253 -15.90 -8.03 8.41
CA GLN A 253 -15.57 -9.36 8.94
C GLN A 253 -14.74 -10.23 7.99
N GLN A 254 -14.61 -9.85 6.71
CA GLN A 254 -13.81 -10.59 5.73
C GLN A 254 -12.32 -10.26 5.83
N VAL A 255 -11.95 -9.17 6.54
CA VAL A 255 -10.60 -8.62 6.59
C VAL A 255 -9.97 -8.85 7.96
N LYS A 256 -8.86 -9.55 8.00
CA LYS A 256 -8.01 -9.63 9.20
C LYS A 256 -7.24 -8.32 9.36
N ILE A 257 -7.26 -7.71 10.54
CA ILE A 257 -6.66 -6.41 10.79
C ILE A 257 -5.40 -6.54 11.64
N ASN A 258 -4.27 -6.09 11.11
CA ASN A 258 -2.98 -6.01 11.79
C ASN A 258 -2.74 -4.66 12.51
N GLY A 259 -3.68 -3.69 12.35
CA GLY A 259 -3.65 -2.41 13.02
C GLY A 259 -2.76 -1.36 12.35
N ILE A 260 -2.25 -0.44 13.16
CA ILE A 260 -1.40 0.67 12.71
C ILE A 260 0.06 0.33 12.96
N LYS A 261 0.91 0.62 11.97
CA LYS A 261 2.38 0.50 12.05
C LYS A 261 3.00 1.87 11.83
N PHE A 262 3.85 2.31 12.75
CA PHE A 262 4.53 3.61 12.67
C PHE A 262 5.84 3.49 11.90
N ARG A 263 6.10 4.44 10.98
CA ARG A 263 7.28 4.43 10.10
C ARG A 263 7.90 5.83 9.99
N ASP A 264 9.22 5.89 10.07
CA ASP A 264 10.03 7.11 9.88
C ASP A 264 10.98 7.02 8.69
N ASP A 265 11.01 5.87 8.04
CA ASP A 265 11.95 5.52 6.98
C ASP A 265 11.33 5.48 5.58
N LEU A 266 10.06 5.86 5.42
CA LEU A 266 9.38 5.85 4.12
C LEU A 266 9.53 7.20 3.40
N SER A 267 10.26 7.21 2.27
CA SER A 267 10.47 8.44 1.48
C SER A 267 9.15 9.12 1.10
N GLY A 268 8.10 8.35 0.76
CA GLY A 268 6.80 8.92 0.44
C GLY A 268 6.17 9.72 1.58
N PHE A 269 6.37 9.33 2.84
CA PHE A 269 5.94 10.11 3.99
C PHE A 269 6.87 11.30 4.23
N ASN A 270 8.19 11.05 4.21
CA ASN A 270 9.19 12.05 4.58
C ASN A 270 9.22 13.26 3.63
N TRP A 271 8.82 13.08 2.38
CA TRP A 271 8.69 14.16 1.39
C TRP A 271 7.28 14.77 1.34
N SER A 272 6.29 14.16 2.01
CA SER A 272 4.92 14.68 2.05
C SER A 272 4.82 15.90 3.00
N LYS A 273 4.08 16.90 2.54
CA LYS A 273 3.63 18.08 3.33
C LYS A 273 2.14 18.03 3.63
N VAL A 274 1.48 16.97 3.18
CA VAL A 274 0.05 16.73 3.41
C VAL A 274 -0.13 15.43 4.20
N PRO A 275 -1.20 15.29 4.98
CA PRO A 275 -1.46 14.05 5.72
C PRO A 275 -1.40 12.83 4.81
N GLY A 276 -0.69 11.79 5.24
CA GLY A 276 -0.48 10.61 4.40
C GLY A 276 -0.52 9.30 5.17
N VAL A 277 -1.09 8.29 4.54
CA VAL A 277 -1.10 6.91 5.02
C VAL A 277 -0.77 5.95 3.88
N LEU A 278 -0.22 4.79 4.23
CA LEU A 278 0.01 3.71 3.31
C LEU A 278 -0.80 2.49 3.79
N LEU A 279 -1.58 1.93 2.88
CA LEU A 279 -2.38 0.74 3.14
C LEU A 279 -1.65 -0.48 2.59
N GLU A 280 -1.32 -1.42 3.46
CA GLU A 280 -1.00 -2.79 3.08
C GLU A 280 -2.32 -3.55 3.00
N LEU A 281 -2.80 -3.79 1.79
CA LEU A 281 -4.14 -4.34 1.54
C LEU A 281 -4.26 -5.83 1.86
N GLY A 282 -3.12 -6.51 2.04
CA GLY A 282 -2.95 -7.91 2.39
C GLY A 282 -1.58 -8.41 1.95
N PHE A 283 -1.31 -9.70 2.09
CA PHE A 283 -0.02 -10.31 1.77
C PHE A 283 -0.10 -11.18 0.52
N MET A 284 0.51 -10.74 -0.57
CA MET A 284 0.58 -11.48 -1.84
C MET A 284 1.44 -12.76 -1.73
N SER A 285 2.27 -12.89 -0.69
CA SER A 285 3.02 -14.09 -0.33
C SER A 285 2.16 -15.15 0.38
N ASN A 286 0.95 -14.82 0.82
CA ASN A 286 0.01 -15.75 1.42
C ASN A 286 -0.95 -16.30 0.35
N HIS A 287 -1.08 -17.63 0.26
CA HIS A 287 -1.88 -18.31 -0.75
C HIS A 287 -3.35 -17.88 -0.79
N GLU A 288 -3.96 -17.71 0.38
CA GLU A 288 -5.38 -17.36 0.47
C GLU A 288 -5.60 -15.87 0.24
N GLU A 289 -4.70 -15.01 0.73
CA GLU A 289 -4.82 -13.56 0.50
C GLU A 289 -4.53 -13.17 -0.94
N ASP A 290 -3.55 -13.78 -1.60
CA ASP A 290 -3.28 -13.52 -3.01
C ASP A 290 -4.52 -13.83 -3.90
N LYS A 291 -5.23 -14.93 -3.62
CA LYS A 291 -6.50 -15.22 -4.29
C LYS A 291 -7.58 -14.18 -3.98
N LYS A 292 -7.77 -13.83 -2.69
CA LYS A 292 -8.75 -12.83 -2.23
C LYS A 292 -8.48 -11.46 -2.84
N LEU A 293 -7.22 -11.02 -2.86
CA LEU A 293 -6.83 -9.75 -3.45
C LEU A 293 -7.06 -9.67 -4.97
N SER A 294 -7.30 -10.82 -5.62
CA SER A 294 -7.70 -10.92 -7.03
C SER A 294 -9.18 -11.23 -7.22
N ASP A 295 -9.96 -11.41 -6.13
CA ASP A 295 -11.41 -11.62 -6.18
C ASP A 295 -12.14 -10.26 -6.21
N PRO A 296 -12.92 -9.98 -7.26
CA PRO A 296 -13.62 -8.71 -7.38
C PRO A 296 -14.61 -8.40 -6.25
N GLN A 297 -15.24 -9.42 -5.65
CA GLN A 297 -16.21 -9.21 -4.57
C GLN A 297 -15.47 -8.82 -3.27
N TYR A 298 -14.38 -9.51 -2.96
CA TYR A 298 -13.54 -9.16 -1.81
C TYR A 298 -12.93 -7.77 -1.97
N VAL A 299 -12.33 -7.48 -3.12
CA VAL A 299 -11.73 -6.18 -3.45
C VAL A 299 -12.76 -5.06 -3.34
N ASN A 300 -13.96 -5.27 -3.87
CA ASN A 300 -15.05 -4.29 -3.79
C ASN A 300 -15.45 -4.01 -2.33
N SER A 301 -15.57 -5.04 -1.49
CA SER A 301 -15.89 -4.93 -0.06
C SER A 301 -14.78 -4.23 0.73
N LEU A 302 -13.52 -4.61 0.50
CA LEU A 302 -12.34 -4.02 1.11
C LEU A 302 -12.24 -2.52 0.81
N LEU A 303 -12.31 -2.15 -0.46
CA LEU A 303 -12.16 -0.76 -0.91
C LEU A 303 -13.39 0.08 -0.60
N GLN A 304 -14.58 -0.52 -0.44
CA GLN A 304 -15.74 0.18 0.10
C GLN A 304 -15.48 0.63 1.54
N SER A 305 -14.92 -0.24 2.38
CA SER A 305 -14.56 0.12 3.76
C SER A 305 -13.50 1.22 3.82
N VAL A 306 -12.53 1.23 2.90
CA VAL A 306 -11.55 2.32 2.77
C VAL A 306 -12.24 3.63 2.37
N ALA A 307 -13.09 3.60 1.36
CA ALA A 307 -13.80 4.80 0.89
C ALA A 307 -14.73 5.39 1.96
N ASP A 308 -15.41 4.53 2.73
CA ASP A 308 -16.25 4.96 3.86
C ASP A 308 -15.42 5.60 4.97
N SER A 309 -14.21 5.07 5.23
CA SER A 309 -13.28 5.66 6.21
C SER A 309 -12.82 7.05 5.81
N VAL A 310 -12.47 7.24 4.54
CA VAL A 310 -12.04 8.54 4.00
C VAL A 310 -13.19 9.56 4.06
N ASP A 311 -14.41 9.13 3.78
CA ASP A 311 -15.59 10.01 3.88
C ASP A 311 -15.93 10.37 5.34
N GLU A 312 -15.79 9.42 6.29
CA GLU A 312 -15.91 9.69 7.73
C GLU A 312 -14.85 10.73 8.17
N TYR A 313 -13.60 10.52 7.74
CA TYR A 313 -12.51 11.48 8.03
C TYR A 313 -12.81 12.87 7.42
N ARG A 314 -13.21 12.94 6.15
CA ARG A 314 -13.59 14.20 5.49
C ARG A 314 -14.67 14.94 6.29
N LYS A 315 -15.71 14.24 6.71
CA LYS A 315 -16.82 14.82 7.51
C LYS A 315 -16.36 15.33 8.88
N SER A 316 -15.32 14.74 9.45
CA SER A 316 -14.75 15.20 10.72
C SER A 316 -13.91 16.49 10.58
N LYS A 317 -13.60 16.92 9.34
CA LYS A 317 -12.85 18.15 9.03
C LYS A 317 -13.76 19.30 8.56
N ALA A 318 -15.04 19.03 8.35
CA ALA A 318 -16.07 20.02 8.01
C ALA A 318 -16.64 20.63 9.31
#